data_f70322d5b88eadc950bd13e195882dfe
#
_entry.id   f70322d5b88eadc950bd13e195882dfe
#
_cell.length_a   1.000
_cell.length_b   1.000
_cell.length_c   1.000
_cell.angle_alpha   90.00
_cell.angle_beta   90.00
_cell.angle_gamma   90.00
#
_symmetry.space_group_name_H-M   'P 1'
#
loop_
_entity.id
_entity.type
_entity.pdbx_description
1 polymer ?
#
loop_
_entity_poly.entity_id
_entity_poly.type
_entity_poly.pdbx_seq_one_letter_code
_entity_poly.pdbx_strand_id
1 'polypeptide(L)'
;MFANERRCSTWDEVIEEGHAMRATGTGITGGDPMLDMEKSLEAVRQLKSAFGPEHHIHLYTSIPFQVERASDFGEAGLDEIRFHLLDGTLSKYLPVIQACADAGIYVGIELPCEPDKEEQLFSLLEALHTSPVQFLNLNELEITVGNQENMDVRGFNLSGGITAAAEGSADLALRLKEASTELDFHLKFCSARYKDAGQLRARFKRRGQANLRPYEVLSDDDTIVFGAIPTSLEDAQDDIEELRQELGIADGWIRYDAQHRRIELPLSLAEELADAVSVPVHLVEVHPTHDRLEVGMVHLNTHR
;
A
#
# COMPACT_ATOMS: atom_id res chain seq x y z
N MET A 1 4.44 4.44 -15.02
CA MET A 1 3.57 3.67 -14.11
C MET A 1 4.23 3.58 -12.74
N PHE A 2 3.48 3.20 -11.73
CA PHE A 2 4.01 2.87 -10.41
C PHE A 2 3.39 1.55 -9.94
N ALA A 3 4.19 0.71 -9.32
CA ALA A 3 3.72 -0.47 -8.59
C ALA A 3 4.16 -0.28 -7.13
N ASN A 4 3.22 0.04 -6.26
CA ASN A 4 3.49 0.58 -4.93
C ASN A 4 4.43 1.81 -5.02
N GLU A 5 5.59 1.79 -4.38
CA GLU A 5 6.59 2.86 -4.40
C GLU A 5 7.53 2.79 -5.63
N ARG A 6 7.57 1.64 -6.32
CA ARG A 6 8.44 1.42 -7.47
C ARG A 6 7.95 2.16 -8.70
N ARG A 7 8.79 3.04 -9.26
CA ARG A 7 8.55 3.61 -10.60
C ARG A 7 8.87 2.55 -11.65
N CYS A 8 7.89 2.20 -12.49
CA CYS A 8 7.98 1.18 -13.51
C CYS A 8 7.89 1.79 -14.90
N SER A 9 8.76 1.35 -15.80
CA SER A 9 8.80 1.73 -17.21
C SER A 9 8.13 0.68 -18.11
N THR A 10 8.10 -0.56 -17.66
CA THR A 10 7.56 -1.73 -18.37
C THR A 10 6.54 -2.49 -17.51
N TRP A 11 5.74 -3.34 -18.14
CA TRP A 11 4.84 -4.26 -17.41
C TRP A 11 5.62 -5.33 -16.64
N ASP A 12 6.75 -5.78 -17.17
CA ASP A 12 7.61 -6.76 -16.48
C ASP A 12 8.02 -6.25 -15.09
N GLU A 13 8.41 -4.97 -14.98
CA GLU A 13 8.75 -4.37 -13.69
C GLU A 13 7.57 -4.29 -12.73
N VAL A 14 6.33 -4.09 -13.23
CA VAL A 14 5.10 -4.14 -12.42
C VAL A 14 4.85 -5.57 -11.93
N ILE A 15 4.99 -6.54 -12.80
CA ILE A 15 4.81 -7.96 -12.50
C ILE A 15 5.86 -8.47 -11.51
N GLU A 16 7.13 -8.09 -11.70
CA GLU A 16 8.20 -8.37 -10.74
C GLU A 16 7.88 -7.86 -9.34
N GLU A 17 7.38 -6.62 -9.21
CA GLU A 17 6.99 -6.08 -7.91
C GLU A 17 5.81 -6.86 -7.30
N GLY A 18 4.83 -7.25 -8.11
CA GLY A 18 3.73 -8.10 -7.68
C GLY A 18 4.20 -9.46 -7.14
N HIS A 19 5.16 -10.10 -7.81
CA HIS A 19 5.78 -11.33 -7.33
C HIS A 19 6.61 -11.11 -6.05
N ALA A 20 7.41 -10.03 -6.00
CA ALA A 20 8.19 -9.67 -4.81
C ALA A 20 7.31 -9.45 -3.58
N MET A 21 6.10 -8.98 -3.77
CA MET A 21 5.10 -8.80 -2.72
C MET A 21 4.30 -10.07 -2.39
N ARG A 22 4.40 -11.13 -3.18
CA ARG A 22 3.46 -12.26 -3.15
C ARG A 22 2.01 -11.76 -3.16
N ALA A 23 1.73 -10.85 -4.10
CA ALA A 23 0.43 -10.19 -4.19
C ALA A 23 -0.68 -11.20 -4.53
N THR A 24 -1.78 -11.17 -3.78
CA THR A 24 -2.98 -11.97 -4.03
C THR A 24 -4.04 -11.21 -4.82
N GLY A 25 -3.82 -9.92 -5.05
CA GLY A 25 -4.68 -9.04 -5.82
C GLY A 25 -4.02 -7.69 -6.07
N THR A 26 -4.59 -6.91 -6.98
CA THR A 26 -4.07 -5.60 -7.39
C THR A 26 -5.19 -4.56 -7.44
N GLY A 27 -4.96 -3.39 -6.83
CA GLY A 27 -5.81 -2.21 -7.01
C GLY A 27 -5.25 -1.30 -8.10
N ILE A 28 -6.04 -0.99 -9.14
CA ILE A 28 -5.69 -0.04 -10.18
C ILE A 28 -6.22 1.34 -9.77
N THR A 29 -5.29 2.27 -9.55
CA THR A 29 -5.55 3.63 -9.06
C THR A 29 -4.49 4.60 -9.60
N GLY A 30 -4.40 5.80 -9.04
CA GLY A 30 -3.42 6.81 -9.44
C GLY A 30 -4.13 8.09 -9.87
N GLY A 31 -3.84 8.65 -11.06
CA GLY A 31 -4.83 9.46 -11.78
C GLY A 31 -6.04 8.60 -12.10
N ASP A 32 -7.20 9.19 -12.39
CA ASP A 32 -8.39 8.35 -12.63
C ASP A 32 -8.15 7.39 -13.82
N PRO A 33 -8.27 6.06 -13.61
CA PRO A 33 -8.04 5.06 -14.66
C PRO A 33 -8.93 5.22 -15.90
N MET A 34 -10.10 5.83 -15.76
CA MET A 34 -11.01 6.07 -16.89
C MET A 34 -10.57 7.22 -17.80
N LEU A 35 -9.56 8.01 -17.42
CA LEU A 35 -8.92 8.98 -18.31
C LEU A 35 -8.14 8.31 -19.46
N ASP A 36 -7.66 7.08 -19.24
CA ASP A 36 -6.98 6.26 -20.24
C ASP A 36 -7.46 4.80 -20.12
N MET A 37 -8.66 4.57 -20.63
CA MET A 37 -9.33 3.26 -20.54
C MET A 37 -8.54 2.16 -21.24
N GLU A 38 -7.89 2.44 -22.36
CA GLU A 38 -7.11 1.43 -23.09
C GLU A 38 -5.93 0.94 -22.24
N LYS A 39 -5.25 1.85 -21.57
CA LYS A 39 -4.16 1.50 -20.66
C LYS A 39 -4.67 0.75 -19.43
N SER A 40 -5.84 1.09 -18.94
CA SER A 40 -6.48 0.39 -17.80
C SER A 40 -6.92 -1.02 -18.19
N LEU A 41 -7.48 -1.21 -19.39
CA LEU A 41 -7.79 -2.54 -19.94
C LEU A 41 -6.53 -3.37 -20.14
N GLU A 42 -5.48 -2.76 -20.68
CA GLU A 42 -4.18 -3.43 -20.84
C GLU A 42 -3.62 -3.85 -19.49
N ALA A 43 -3.73 -3.00 -18.45
CA ALA A 43 -3.32 -3.35 -17.09
C ALA A 43 -4.04 -4.60 -16.58
N VAL A 44 -5.37 -4.67 -16.73
CA VAL A 44 -6.15 -5.85 -16.31
C VAL A 44 -5.68 -7.10 -17.04
N ARG A 45 -5.50 -7.04 -18.37
CA ARG A 45 -5.06 -8.19 -19.19
C ARG A 45 -3.66 -8.66 -18.79
N GLN A 46 -2.71 -7.74 -18.62
CA GLN A 46 -1.33 -8.06 -18.22
C GLN A 46 -1.28 -8.72 -16.83
N LEU A 47 -2.02 -8.17 -15.87
CA LEU A 47 -2.09 -8.73 -14.52
C LEU A 47 -2.75 -10.12 -14.51
N LYS A 48 -3.88 -10.32 -15.20
CA LYS A 48 -4.52 -11.64 -15.33
C LYS A 48 -3.64 -12.65 -16.04
N SER A 49 -2.92 -12.23 -17.08
CA SER A 49 -1.98 -13.08 -17.80
C SER A 49 -0.82 -13.54 -16.92
N ALA A 50 -0.29 -12.65 -16.08
CA ALA A 50 0.88 -12.94 -15.25
C ALA A 50 0.55 -13.73 -13.98
N PHE A 51 -0.56 -13.43 -13.32
CA PHE A 51 -0.91 -13.98 -12.00
C PHE A 51 -2.05 -15.01 -12.04
N GLY A 52 -2.70 -15.16 -13.18
CA GLY A 52 -3.82 -16.10 -13.37
C GLY A 52 -5.20 -15.48 -13.06
N PRO A 53 -6.29 -16.22 -13.41
CA PRO A 53 -7.65 -15.72 -13.30
C PRO A 53 -8.11 -15.43 -11.87
N GLU A 54 -7.56 -16.14 -10.88
CA GLU A 54 -7.90 -15.98 -9.45
C GLU A 54 -7.27 -14.74 -8.81
N HIS A 55 -6.36 -14.05 -9.51
CA HIS A 55 -5.76 -12.82 -9.00
C HIS A 55 -6.78 -11.70 -9.02
N HIS A 56 -7.27 -11.29 -7.84
CA HIS A 56 -8.33 -10.28 -7.71
C HIS A 56 -7.84 -8.92 -8.18
N ILE A 57 -8.54 -8.32 -9.14
CA ILE A 57 -8.25 -6.97 -9.64
C ILE A 57 -9.43 -6.06 -9.36
N HIS A 58 -9.18 -4.99 -8.61
CA HIS A 58 -10.16 -3.94 -8.41
C HIS A 58 -9.66 -2.60 -8.96
N LEU A 59 -10.59 -1.79 -9.45
CA LEU A 59 -10.31 -0.51 -10.08
C LEU A 59 -11.11 0.60 -9.40
N TYR A 60 -10.48 1.76 -9.20
CA TYR A 60 -11.11 2.95 -8.64
C TYR A 60 -11.37 3.99 -9.73
N THR A 61 -12.56 4.59 -9.75
CA THR A 61 -12.84 5.71 -10.64
C THR A 61 -13.85 6.69 -10.03
N SER A 62 -13.69 7.97 -10.37
CA SER A 62 -14.67 9.02 -10.10
C SER A 62 -15.42 9.46 -11.38
N ILE A 63 -15.10 8.84 -12.51
CA ILE A 63 -15.63 9.23 -13.83
C ILE A 63 -16.66 8.20 -14.28
N PRO A 64 -17.94 8.58 -14.48
CA PRO A 64 -18.88 7.74 -15.22
C PRO A 64 -18.46 7.67 -16.68
N PHE A 65 -18.20 6.47 -17.18
CA PHE A 65 -17.75 6.21 -18.55
C PHE A 65 -18.86 5.63 -19.42
N GLN A 66 -18.57 5.40 -20.70
CA GLN A 66 -19.54 4.85 -21.64
C GLN A 66 -19.95 3.43 -21.22
N VAL A 67 -21.26 3.17 -21.15
CA VAL A 67 -21.84 1.91 -20.68
C VAL A 67 -21.38 0.70 -21.51
N GLU A 68 -21.13 0.90 -22.80
CA GLU A 68 -20.67 -0.15 -23.72
C GLU A 68 -19.26 -0.65 -23.37
N ARG A 69 -18.46 0.18 -22.67
CA ARG A 69 -17.11 -0.20 -22.26
C ARG A 69 -17.08 -1.12 -21.03
N ALA A 70 -18.18 -1.26 -20.33
CA ALA A 70 -18.26 -2.13 -19.17
C ALA A 70 -18.00 -3.61 -19.53
N SER A 71 -18.51 -4.06 -20.67
CA SER A 71 -18.25 -5.42 -21.17
C SER A 71 -16.77 -5.67 -21.47
N ASP A 72 -16.04 -4.66 -22.01
CA ASP A 72 -14.60 -4.80 -22.29
C ASP A 72 -13.80 -5.08 -21.01
N PHE A 73 -14.17 -4.44 -19.89
CA PHE A 73 -13.54 -4.66 -18.58
C PHE A 73 -13.91 -6.03 -18.00
N GLY A 74 -15.15 -6.47 -18.11
CA GLY A 74 -15.58 -7.81 -17.71
C GLY A 74 -14.86 -8.90 -18.49
N GLU A 75 -14.78 -8.77 -19.84
CA GLU A 75 -14.05 -9.69 -20.71
C GLU A 75 -12.53 -9.70 -20.45
N ALA A 76 -11.95 -8.55 -20.05
CA ALA A 76 -10.56 -8.46 -19.65
C ALA A 76 -10.28 -9.17 -18.31
N GLY A 77 -11.34 -9.45 -17.52
CA GLY A 77 -11.26 -10.12 -16.24
C GLY A 77 -11.20 -9.19 -15.03
N LEU A 78 -11.72 -7.96 -15.13
CA LEU A 78 -11.85 -7.08 -13.97
C LEU A 78 -12.85 -7.69 -12.98
N ASP A 79 -12.42 -7.89 -11.72
CA ASP A 79 -13.28 -8.52 -10.71
C ASP A 79 -14.16 -7.52 -9.98
N GLU A 80 -13.65 -6.32 -9.70
CA GLU A 80 -14.34 -5.32 -8.90
C GLU A 80 -14.08 -3.90 -9.39
N ILE A 81 -15.11 -3.04 -9.36
CA ILE A 81 -14.99 -1.60 -9.63
C ILE A 81 -15.58 -0.80 -8.49
N ARG A 82 -14.87 0.25 -8.07
CA ARG A 82 -15.30 1.17 -7.00
C ARG A 82 -15.46 2.57 -7.54
N PHE A 83 -16.67 3.08 -7.47
CA PHE A 83 -16.95 4.45 -7.86
C PHE A 83 -16.82 5.41 -6.67
N HIS A 84 -16.10 6.50 -6.89
CA HIS A 84 -16.04 7.63 -5.97
C HIS A 84 -16.99 8.73 -6.46
N LEU A 85 -18.10 8.94 -5.75
CA LEU A 85 -19.13 9.91 -6.14
C LEU A 85 -18.70 11.32 -5.71
N LEU A 86 -18.01 12.08 -6.56
CA LEU A 86 -17.44 13.39 -6.23
C LEU A 86 -18.46 14.41 -5.67
N ASP A 87 -19.70 14.38 -6.20
CA ASP A 87 -20.78 15.28 -5.78
C ASP A 87 -21.90 14.57 -5.01
N GLY A 88 -21.70 13.30 -4.63
CA GLY A 88 -22.69 12.50 -3.93
C GLY A 88 -23.89 12.06 -4.80
N THR A 89 -23.91 12.39 -6.10
CA THR A 89 -25.04 12.15 -6.98
C THR A 89 -25.00 10.78 -7.63
N LEU A 90 -25.59 9.78 -6.99
CA LEU A 90 -25.63 8.39 -7.47
C LEU A 90 -26.26 8.26 -8.88
N SER A 91 -27.30 9.05 -9.19
CA SER A 91 -28.04 8.92 -10.45
C SER A 91 -27.19 9.10 -11.70
N LYS A 92 -26.11 9.86 -11.64
CA LYS A 92 -25.16 10.05 -12.75
C LYS A 92 -24.39 8.78 -13.08
N TYR A 93 -24.18 7.93 -12.08
CA TYR A 93 -23.36 6.71 -12.19
C TYR A 93 -24.20 5.46 -12.44
N LEU A 94 -25.52 5.49 -12.13
CA LEU A 94 -26.39 4.30 -12.24
C LEU A 94 -26.32 3.58 -13.58
N PRO A 95 -26.31 4.26 -14.75
CA PRO A 95 -26.23 3.55 -16.03
C PRO A 95 -24.95 2.72 -16.18
N VAL A 96 -23.79 3.27 -15.80
CA VAL A 96 -22.52 2.54 -15.88
C VAL A 96 -22.38 1.50 -14.78
N ILE A 97 -22.90 1.76 -13.58
CA ILE A 97 -22.98 0.79 -12.48
C ILE A 97 -23.77 -0.44 -12.92
N GLN A 98 -24.96 -0.25 -13.52
CA GLN A 98 -25.77 -1.35 -14.05
C GLN A 98 -25.02 -2.13 -15.11
N ALA A 99 -24.39 -1.46 -16.07
CA ALA A 99 -23.63 -2.11 -17.12
C ALA A 99 -22.44 -2.93 -16.59
N CYS A 100 -21.74 -2.43 -15.54
CA CYS A 100 -20.67 -3.18 -14.89
C CYS A 100 -21.21 -4.43 -14.17
N ALA A 101 -22.33 -4.31 -13.45
CA ALA A 101 -22.98 -5.44 -12.81
C ALA A 101 -23.44 -6.49 -13.83
N ASP A 102 -24.04 -6.06 -14.95
CA ASP A 102 -24.48 -6.93 -16.05
C ASP A 102 -23.29 -7.64 -16.72
N ALA A 103 -22.10 -7.00 -16.74
CA ALA A 103 -20.84 -7.58 -17.22
C ALA A 103 -20.18 -8.53 -16.19
N GLY A 104 -20.82 -8.77 -15.04
CA GLY A 104 -20.32 -9.65 -14.00
C GLY A 104 -19.24 -9.05 -13.09
N ILE A 105 -19.03 -7.73 -13.14
CA ILE A 105 -18.08 -7.01 -12.29
C ILE A 105 -18.75 -6.70 -10.95
N TYR A 106 -18.07 -6.97 -9.84
CA TYR A 106 -18.53 -6.62 -8.50
C TYR A 106 -18.45 -5.11 -8.29
N VAL A 107 -19.58 -4.44 -8.05
CA VAL A 107 -19.66 -2.98 -8.03
C VAL A 107 -19.81 -2.44 -6.62
N GLY A 108 -18.91 -1.53 -6.24
CA GLY A 108 -18.95 -0.83 -4.98
C GLY A 108 -18.88 0.69 -5.13
N ILE A 109 -19.26 1.35 -4.04
CA ILE A 109 -19.00 2.77 -3.82
C ILE A 109 -17.93 2.90 -2.74
N GLU A 110 -16.95 3.79 -2.93
CA GLU A 110 -15.95 4.08 -1.92
C GLU A 110 -15.89 5.60 -1.68
N LEU A 111 -16.11 6.01 -0.44
CA LEU A 111 -16.19 7.43 -0.05
C LEU A 111 -15.47 7.68 1.29
N PRO A 112 -14.98 8.91 1.52
CA PRO A 112 -14.62 9.35 2.86
C PRO A 112 -15.88 9.49 3.72
N CYS A 113 -15.78 9.12 4.99
CA CYS A 113 -16.86 9.32 5.96
C CYS A 113 -16.75 10.74 6.51
N GLU A 114 -17.45 11.68 5.87
CA GLU A 114 -17.40 13.12 6.17
C GLU A 114 -18.53 13.49 7.14
N PRO A 115 -18.23 13.89 8.41
CA PRO A 115 -19.25 14.19 9.43
C PRO A 115 -20.24 15.30 9.06
N ASP A 116 -19.83 16.28 8.28
CA ASP A 116 -20.68 17.37 7.80
C ASP A 116 -21.64 16.96 6.68
N LYS A 117 -21.54 15.71 6.19
CA LYS A 117 -22.41 15.13 5.17
C LYS A 117 -23.26 13.96 5.71
N GLU A 118 -23.50 13.91 7.00
CA GLU A 118 -24.21 12.80 7.65
C GLU A 118 -25.53 12.49 6.98
N GLU A 119 -26.43 13.47 6.81
CA GLU A 119 -27.74 13.26 6.18
C GLU A 119 -27.64 12.75 4.74
N GLN A 120 -26.62 13.21 3.99
CA GLN A 120 -26.38 12.79 2.63
C GLN A 120 -25.89 11.33 2.59
N LEU A 121 -25.04 10.93 3.53
CA LEU A 121 -24.52 9.54 3.61
C LEU A 121 -25.61 8.54 4.01
N PHE A 122 -26.53 8.91 4.92
CA PHE A 122 -27.67 8.08 5.24
C PHE A 122 -28.63 7.95 4.05
N SER A 123 -28.97 9.04 3.38
CA SER A 123 -29.80 9.02 2.17
C SER A 123 -29.15 8.24 1.04
N LEU A 124 -27.82 8.33 0.90
CA LEU A 124 -27.08 7.54 -0.07
C LEU A 124 -27.16 6.03 0.27
N LEU A 125 -26.97 5.65 1.53
CA LEU A 125 -27.05 4.26 1.97
C LEU A 125 -28.41 3.63 1.61
N GLU A 126 -29.50 4.33 1.84
CA GLU A 126 -30.85 3.90 1.45
C GLU A 126 -30.98 3.73 -0.08
N ALA A 127 -30.44 4.67 -0.84
CA ALA A 127 -30.46 4.61 -2.31
C ALA A 127 -29.60 3.44 -2.85
N LEU A 128 -28.46 3.16 -2.22
CA LEU A 128 -27.57 2.06 -2.60
C LEU A 128 -28.24 0.70 -2.37
N HIS A 129 -28.96 0.51 -1.26
CA HIS A 129 -29.66 -0.73 -0.95
C HIS A 129 -30.63 -1.17 -2.07
N THR A 130 -31.24 -0.23 -2.80
CA THR A 130 -32.18 -0.50 -3.89
C THR A 130 -31.55 -0.41 -5.30
N SER A 131 -30.24 -0.31 -5.38
CA SER A 131 -29.47 -0.16 -6.62
C SER A 131 -28.67 -1.43 -6.96
N PRO A 132 -28.04 -1.51 -8.15
CA PRO A 132 -27.13 -2.61 -8.49
C PRO A 132 -25.79 -2.59 -7.72
N VAL A 133 -25.55 -1.61 -6.86
CA VAL A 133 -24.34 -1.52 -6.03
C VAL A 133 -24.38 -2.62 -4.96
N GLN A 134 -23.29 -3.33 -4.77
CA GLN A 134 -23.22 -4.49 -3.89
C GLN A 134 -22.57 -4.18 -2.54
N PHE A 135 -21.80 -3.08 -2.45
CA PHE A 135 -21.22 -2.66 -1.16
C PHE A 135 -20.90 -1.17 -1.12
N LEU A 136 -20.80 -0.63 0.09
CA LEU A 136 -20.26 0.68 0.40
C LEU A 136 -19.00 0.53 1.26
N ASN A 137 -17.87 1.08 0.79
CA ASN A 137 -16.65 1.19 1.57
C ASN A 137 -16.50 2.63 2.07
N LEU A 138 -16.58 2.83 3.37
CA LEU A 138 -16.33 4.12 4.00
C LEU A 138 -14.90 4.17 4.53
N ASN A 139 -14.15 5.17 4.11
CA ASN A 139 -12.84 5.48 4.66
C ASN A 139 -12.97 6.52 5.77
N GLU A 140 -12.32 6.30 6.90
CA GLU A 140 -12.18 7.36 7.90
C GLU A 140 -11.58 8.60 7.24
N LEU A 141 -12.20 9.77 7.47
CA LEU A 141 -11.70 11.03 6.92
C LEU A 141 -10.37 11.37 7.60
N GLU A 142 -9.36 11.65 6.79
CA GLU A 142 -8.03 12.01 7.26
C GLU A 142 -7.69 13.46 6.89
N ILE A 143 -7.13 14.21 7.84
CA ILE A 143 -6.62 15.57 7.64
C ILE A 143 -5.13 15.46 7.33
N THR A 144 -4.76 15.79 6.10
CA THR A 144 -3.39 15.72 5.60
C THR A 144 -2.91 17.08 5.15
N VAL A 145 -1.61 17.24 4.96
CA VAL A 145 -1.03 18.48 4.41
C VAL A 145 -1.72 18.92 3.10
N GLY A 146 -2.15 17.95 2.28
CA GLY A 146 -2.77 18.24 0.99
C GLY A 146 -4.22 18.73 1.05
N ASN A 147 -4.93 18.52 2.16
CA ASN A 147 -6.33 18.92 2.31
C ASN A 147 -6.61 19.82 3.53
N GLN A 148 -5.61 20.14 4.33
CA GLN A 148 -5.75 20.83 5.59
C GLN A 148 -6.52 22.15 5.47
N GLU A 149 -6.19 23.02 4.51
CA GLU A 149 -6.89 24.30 4.32
C GLU A 149 -8.40 24.10 4.08
N ASN A 150 -8.77 23.09 3.31
CA ASN A 150 -10.17 22.77 3.04
C ASN A 150 -10.85 22.22 4.31
N MET A 151 -10.17 21.38 5.07
CA MET A 151 -10.69 20.83 6.32
C MET A 151 -10.87 21.91 7.39
N ASP A 152 -9.91 22.84 7.50
CA ASP A 152 -9.98 23.98 8.42
C ASP A 152 -11.18 24.89 8.08
N VAL A 153 -11.40 25.20 6.81
CA VAL A 153 -12.57 26.01 6.35
C VAL A 153 -13.89 25.32 6.69
N ARG A 154 -13.93 23.97 6.65
CA ARG A 154 -15.10 23.17 6.99
C ARG A 154 -15.24 22.92 8.51
N GLY A 155 -14.29 23.38 9.32
CA GLY A 155 -14.32 23.29 10.78
C GLY A 155 -13.93 21.92 11.34
N PHE A 156 -13.21 21.10 10.58
CA PHE A 156 -12.73 19.81 11.05
C PHE A 156 -11.49 19.93 11.94
N ASN A 157 -11.43 19.09 12.98
CA ASN A 157 -10.29 18.94 13.86
C ASN A 157 -9.79 17.51 13.83
N LEU A 158 -8.51 17.33 14.22
CA LEU A 158 -7.95 16.01 14.45
C LEU A 158 -8.61 15.35 15.67
N SER A 159 -8.84 14.05 15.60
CA SER A 159 -9.47 13.26 16.67
C SER A 159 -8.60 13.10 17.94
N GLY A 160 -7.37 13.62 17.95
CA GLY A 160 -6.47 13.61 19.10
C GLY A 160 -5.67 12.30 19.31
N GLY A 161 -5.71 11.39 18.36
CA GLY A 161 -4.89 10.15 18.36
C GLY A 161 -3.54 10.31 17.67
N ILE A 162 -2.89 9.17 17.39
CA ILE A 162 -1.64 9.10 16.62
C ILE A 162 -1.87 9.12 15.09
N THR A 163 -3.13 9.06 14.66
CA THR A 163 -3.53 9.06 13.25
C THR A 163 -3.98 10.45 12.82
N ALA A 164 -4.03 10.68 11.52
CA ALA A 164 -4.55 11.91 10.94
C ALA A 164 -6.09 11.95 10.84
N ALA A 165 -6.79 11.10 11.59
CA ALA A 165 -8.25 10.98 11.54
C ALA A 165 -8.97 12.26 12.00
N ALA A 166 -10.03 12.64 11.26
CA ALA A 166 -10.90 13.74 11.62
C ALA A 166 -11.89 13.33 12.72
N GLU A 167 -12.15 14.25 13.67
CA GLU A 167 -13.13 14.08 14.74
C GLU A 167 -14.51 13.78 14.19
N GLY A 168 -15.22 12.81 14.80
CA GLY A 168 -16.57 12.41 14.42
C GLY A 168 -16.69 11.47 13.23
N SER A 169 -15.61 11.28 12.42
CA SER A 169 -15.67 10.41 11.24
C SER A 169 -15.92 8.95 11.59
N ALA A 170 -15.20 8.42 12.57
CA ALA A 170 -15.38 7.03 13.00
C ALA A 170 -16.77 6.80 13.63
N ASP A 171 -17.26 7.75 14.43
CA ASP A 171 -18.57 7.64 15.08
C ASP A 171 -19.71 7.62 14.06
N LEU A 172 -19.62 8.49 13.03
CA LEU A 172 -20.57 8.46 11.91
C LEU A 172 -20.52 7.16 11.15
N ALA A 173 -19.32 6.65 10.86
CA ALA A 173 -19.17 5.36 10.15
C ALA A 173 -19.78 4.19 10.91
N LEU A 174 -19.68 4.17 12.25
CA LEU A 174 -20.31 3.15 13.08
C LEU A 174 -21.83 3.22 13.03
N ARG A 175 -22.43 4.42 13.09
CA ARG A 175 -23.89 4.60 12.94
C ARG A 175 -24.38 4.17 11.56
N LEU A 176 -23.66 4.51 10.49
CA LEU A 176 -23.99 4.06 9.14
C LEU A 176 -23.88 2.54 9.00
N LYS A 177 -22.90 1.93 9.67
CA LYS A 177 -22.74 0.47 9.69
C LYS A 177 -23.89 -0.24 10.40
N GLU A 178 -24.38 0.33 11.49
CA GLU A 178 -25.58 -0.17 12.18
C GLU A 178 -26.79 -0.09 11.26
N ALA A 179 -27.05 1.05 10.65
CA ALA A 179 -28.13 1.24 9.67
C ALA A 179 -28.00 0.30 8.47
N SER A 180 -26.79 0.05 7.97
CA SER A 180 -26.58 -0.88 6.85
C SER A 180 -26.95 -2.33 7.20
N THR A 181 -26.77 -2.72 8.46
CA THR A 181 -27.16 -4.05 8.95
C THR A 181 -28.68 -4.19 8.98
N GLU A 182 -29.41 -3.14 9.35
CA GLU A 182 -30.89 -3.13 9.33
C GLU A 182 -31.45 -3.22 7.89
N LEU A 183 -30.71 -2.67 6.92
CA LEU A 183 -31.05 -2.75 5.49
C LEU A 183 -30.58 -4.04 4.80
N ASP A 184 -29.83 -4.91 5.47
CA ASP A 184 -29.15 -6.08 4.87
C ASP A 184 -28.26 -5.67 3.69
N PHE A 185 -27.51 -4.57 3.86
CA PHE A 185 -26.59 -4.04 2.86
C PHE A 185 -25.13 -4.07 3.35
N HIS A 186 -24.22 -4.49 2.48
CA HIS A 186 -22.81 -4.67 2.86
C HIS A 186 -22.08 -3.32 2.96
N LEU A 187 -21.76 -2.91 4.20
CA LEU A 187 -20.92 -1.73 4.47
C LEU A 187 -19.64 -2.14 5.18
N LYS A 188 -18.51 -1.70 4.61
CA LYS A 188 -17.19 -1.82 5.21
C LYS A 188 -16.71 -0.44 5.66
N PHE A 189 -16.11 -0.38 6.85
CA PHE A 189 -15.41 0.81 7.34
C PHE A 189 -13.90 0.54 7.45
N CYS A 190 -13.10 1.37 6.80
CA CYS A 190 -11.65 1.36 6.85
C CYS A 190 -11.15 2.53 7.70
N SER A 191 -10.78 2.27 8.96
CA SER A 191 -10.19 3.32 9.81
C SER A 191 -8.77 3.68 9.36
N ALA A 192 -8.33 4.91 9.65
CA ALA A 192 -6.97 5.38 9.42
C ALA A 192 -5.95 4.44 10.09
N ARG A 193 -6.21 4.06 11.34
CA ARG A 193 -5.38 3.10 12.07
C ARG A 193 -5.27 1.74 11.36
N TYR A 194 -6.36 1.24 10.77
CA TYR A 194 -6.32 -0.03 10.03
C TYR A 194 -5.52 0.08 8.74
N LYS A 195 -5.61 1.21 8.04
CA LYS A 195 -4.79 1.44 6.83
C LYS A 195 -3.30 1.42 7.17
N ASP A 196 -2.89 2.15 8.21
CA ASP A 196 -1.48 2.28 8.62
C ASP A 196 -0.95 1.01 9.30
N ALA A 197 -1.55 0.62 10.41
CA ALA A 197 -1.07 -0.48 11.23
C ALA A 197 -1.48 -1.87 10.73
N GLY A 198 -2.52 -1.98 9.90
CA GLY A 198 -2.99 -3.23 9.33
C GLY A 198 -2.50 -3.47 7.91
N GLN A 199 -2.99 -2.66 6.97
CA GLN A 199 -2.75 -2.92 5.55
C GLN A 199 -1.29 -2.67 5.13
N LEU A 200 -0.71 -1.53 5.51
CA LEU A 200 0.66 -1.17 5.16
C LEU A 200 1.66 -2.13 5.79
N ARG A 201 1.53 -2.40 7.09
CA ARG A 201 2.40 -3.34 7.80
C ARG A 201 2.29 -4.76 7.25
N ALA A 202 1.07 -5.24 6.94
CA ALA A 202 0.89 -6.55 6.32
C ALA A 202 1.56 -6.64 4.94
N ARG A 203 1.54 -5.55 4.17
CA ARG A 203 2.26 -5.43 2.90
C ARG A 203 3.78 -5.52 3.12
N PHE A 204 4.33 -4.73 4.03
CA PHE A 204 5.74 -4.73 4.37
C PHE A 204 6.21 -6.10 4.85
N LYS A 205 5.46 -6.72 5.75
CA LYS A 205 5.75 -8.06 6.24
C LYS A 205 5.86 -9.10 5.11
N ARG A 206 4.86 -9.15 4.22
CA ARG A 206 4.90 -10.10 3.08
C ARG A 206 6.11 -9.86 2.18
N ARG A 207 6.36 -8.60 1.82
CA ARG A 207 7.48 -8.25 0.95
C ARG A 207 8.83 -8.52 1.64
N GLY A 208 8.98 -8.14 2.90
CA GLY A 208 10.16 -8.45 3.71
C GLY A 208 10.44 -9.93 3.73
N GLN A 209 9.47 -10.75 4.18
CA GLN A 209 9.61 -12.20 4.23
C GLN A 209 9.96 -12.85 2.89
N ALA A 210 9.49 -12.27 1.77
CA ALA A 210 9.77 -12.81 0.44
C ALA A 210 11.16 -12.44 -0.10
N ASN A 211 11.79 -11.36 0.42
CA ASN A 211 12.99 -10.78 -0.19
C ASN A 211 14.13 -10.50 0.80
N LEU A 212 14.11 -11.13 2.01
CA LEU A 212 15.23 -11.04 2.95
C LEU A 212 16.50 -11.62 2.31
N ARG A 213 17.59 -10.89 2.45
CA ARG A 213 18.93 -11.44 2.21
C ARG A 213 19.37 -12.28 3.39
N PRO A 214 20.36 -13.20 3.23
CA PRO A 214 20.76 -14.09 4.30
C PRO A 214 21.17 -13.42 5.62
N TYR A 215 21.72 -12.22 5.54
CA TYR A 215 22.20 -11.44 6.70
C TYR A 215 21.15 -10.51 7.31
N GLU A 216 19.95 -10.45 6.75
CA GLU A 216 18.90 -9.53 7.17
C GLU A 216 17.87 -10.19 8.08
N VAL A 217 17.31 -9.41 8.98
CA VAL A 217 16.24 -9.83 9.89
C VAL A 217 15.03 -8.91 9.74
N LEU A 218 13.84 -9.48 9.72
CA LEU A 218 12.60 -8.71 9.80
C LEU A 218 12.34 -8.37 11.27
N SER A 219 12.21 -7.09 11.58
CA SER A 219 11.91 -6.60 12.94
C SER A 219 10.44 -6.83 13.31
N ASP A 220 10.11 -6.60 14.58
CA ASP A 220 8.72 -6.65 15.07
C ASP A 220 7.84 -5.53 14.47
N ASP A 221 8.47 -4.46 13.94
CA ASP A 221 7.79 -3.37 13.24
C ASP A 221 7.68 -3.58 11.73
N ASP A 222 7.98 -4.81 11.26
CA ASP A 222 7.95 -5.21 9.86
C ASP A 222 8.93 -4.42 8.95
N THR A 223 9.98 -3.83 9.54
CA THR A 223 11.15 -3.28 8.85
C THR A 223 12.26 -4.33 8.74
N ILE A 224 13.24 -4.09 7.89
CA ILE A 224 14.41 -4.97 7.75
C ILE A 224 15.59 -4.33 8.47
N VAL A 225 16.27 -5.09 9.33
CA VAL A 225 17.45 -4.65 10.06
C VAL A 225 18.67 -5.52 9.74
N PHE A 226 19.85 -4.89 9.73
CA PHE A 226 21.13 -5.52 9.50
C PHE A 226 22.28 -4.67 10.05
N GLY A 227 23.46 -5.26 10.16
CA GLY A 227 24.68 -4.57 10.54
C GLY A 227 25.37 -3.93 9.35
N ALA A 228 26.05 -2.79 9.56
CA ALA A 228 26.80 -2.11 8.53
C ALA A 228 28.14 -1.52 9.02
N ILE A 229 29.16 -1.62 8.18
CA ILE A 229 30.49 -1.05 8.41
C ILE A 229 30.85 -0.17 7.21
N PRO A 230 31.04 1.16 7.38
CA PRO A 230 31.48 2.02 6.29
C PRO A 230 32.84 1.58 5.75
N THR A 231 32.95 1.46 4.44
CA THR A 231 34.23 1.15 3.78
C THR A 231 34.29 1.75 2.36
N SER A 232 35.48 1.95 1.85
CA SER A 232 35.67 2.44 0.48
C SER A 232 35.45 1.31 -0.54
N LEU A 233 35.24 1.66 -1.80
CA LEU A 233 35.18 0.67 -2.88
C LEU A 233 36.53 -0.06 -3.07
N GLU A 234 37.67 0.65 -2.81
CA GLU A 234 38.99 0.11 -2.97
C GLU A 234 39.32 -0.94 -1.93
N ASP A 235 38.88 -0.72 -0.69
CA ASP A 235 39.16 -1.60 0.46
C ASP A 235 38.12 -2.72 0.61
N ALA A 236 36.93 -2.55 0.04
CA ALA A 236 35.77 -3.40 0.30
C ALA A 236 36.00 -4.90 0.07
N GLN A 237 36.80 -5.28 -0.93
CA GLN A 237 37.06 -6.69 -1.22
C GLN A 237 38.01 -7.31 -0.20
N ASP A 238 39.03 -6.56 0.19
CA ASP A 238 40.02 -7.02 1.17
C ASP A 238 39.37 -7.09 2.57
N ASP A 239 38.58 -6.07 2.95
CA ASP A 239 37.81 -6.04 4.20
C ASP A 239 36.82 -7.21 4.29
N ILE A 240 36.10 -7.54 3.20
CA ILE A 240 35.19 -8.68 3.16
C ILE A 240 35.93 -9.99 3.33
N GLU A 241 37.09 -10.14 2.66
CA GLU A 241 37.89 -11.35 2.74
C GLU A 241 38.47 -11.55 4.14
N GLU A 242 38.96 -10.51 4.79
CA GLU A 242 39.43 -10.49 6.17
C GLU A 242 38.30 -10.90 7.14
N LEU A 243 37.13 -10.25 7.06
CA LEU A 243 35.98 -10.56 7.90
C LEU A 243 35.48 -12.00 7.70
N ARG A 244 35.53 -12.51 6.48
CA ARG A 244 35.16 -13.92 6.19
C ARG A 244 36.12 -14.91 6.83
N GLN A 245 37.41 -14.64 6.76
CA GLN A 245 38.43 -15.52 7.33
C GLN A 245 38.41 -15.50 8.85
N GLU A 246 38.29 -14.32 9.46
CA GLU A 246 38.30 -14.17 10.92
C GLU A 246 37.02 -14.69 11.58
N LEU A 247 35.87 -14.44 10.97
CA LEU A 247 34.56 -14.76 11.57
C LEU A 247 33.92 -16.03 11.00
N GLY A 248 34.54 -16.66 9.99
CA GLY A 248 33.99 -17.87 9.36
C GLY A 248 32.67 -17.65 8.64
N ILE A 249 32.46 -16.45 8.05
CA ILE A 249 31.20 -16.06 7.41
C ILE A 249 31.04 -16.75 6.06
N ALA A 250 29.88 -17.40 5.85
CA ALA A 250 29.55 -18.06 4.58
C ALA A 250 29.29 -17.05 3.46
N ASP A 251 29.45 -17.50 2.20
CA ASP A 251 29.09 -16.69 1.03
C ASP A 251 27.63 -16.25 1.07
N GLY A 252 27.40 -14.99 0.70
CA GLY A 252 26.06 -14.37 0.71
C GLY A 252 25.62 -13.78 2.06
N TRP A 253 26.33 -14.06 3.16
CA TRP A 253 26.06 -13.46 4.48
C TRP A 253 26.79 -12.14 4.74
N ILE A 254 27.60 -11.73 3.80
CA ILE A 254 28.30 -10.44 3.81
C ILE A 254 28.34 -9.88 2.40
N ARG A 255 28.10 -8.59 2.24
CA ARG A 255 27.99 -7.94 0.96
C ARG A 255 28.48 -6.51 1.03
N TYR A 256 29.11 -6.02 -0.04
CA TYR A 256 29.36 -4.60 -0.22
C TYR A 256 28.17 -3.91 -0.91
N ASP A 257 27.67 -2.85 -0.31
CA ASP A 257 26.73 -1.92 -0.93
C ASP A 257 27.46 -0.70 -1.45
N ALA A 258 27.61 -0.63 -2.78
CA ALA A 258 28.32 0.45 -3.45
C ALA A 258 27.57 1.81 -3.38
N GLN A 259 26.24 1.79 -3.26
CA GLN A 259 25.44 3.01 -3.16
C GLN A 259 25.71 3.73 -1.82
N HIS A 260 25.74 2.98 -0.73
CA HIS A 260 25.94 3.53 0.61
C HIS A 260 27.39 3.42 1.09
N ARG A 261 28.30 2.84 0.28
CA ARG A 261 29.73 2.63 0.58
C ARG A 261 29.94 1.96 1.93
N ARG A 262 29.33 0.78 2.09
CA ARG A 262 29.38 0.03 3.33
C ARG A 262 29.37 -1.49 3.07
N ILE A 263 29.94 -2.24 3.98
CA ILE A 263 29.76 -3.67 4.07
C ILE A 263 28.49 -3.92 4.89
N GLU A 264 27.58 -4.76 4.40
CA GLU A 264 26.37 -5.21 5.06
C GLU A 264 26.57 -6.67 5.55
N LEU A 265 26.19 -6.97 6.79
CA LEU A 265 26.41 -8.24 7.47
C LEU A 265 25.30 -8.47 8.52
N PRO A 266 25.21 -9.70 9.12
CA PRO A 266 24.26 -9.96 10.20
C PRO A 266 24.41 -8.99 11.37
N LEU A 267 23.28 -8.54 11.92
CA LEU A 267 23.29 -7.62 13.06
C LEU A 267 24.05 -8.20 14.27
N SER A 268 23.91 -9.49 14.55
CA SER A 268 24.63 -10.14 15.65
C SER A 268 26.14 -10.07 15.50
N LEU A 269 26.66 -10.20 14.27
CA LEU A 269 28.09 -10.03 14.00
C LEU A 269 28.52 -8.57 14.10
N ALA A 270 27.67 -7.63 13.69
CA ALA A 270 27.95 -6.21 13.85
C ALA A 270 28.03 -5.81 15.33
N GLU A 271 27.18 -6.37 16.18
CA GLU A 271 27.23 -6.17 17.65
C GLU A 271 28.53 -6.72 18.25
N GLU A 272 28.97 -7.91 17.86
CA GLU A 272 30.25 -8.48 18.29
C GLU A 272 31.45 -7.65 17.83
N LEU A 273 31.44 -7.20 16.57
CA LEU A 273 32.49 -6.36 16.00
C LEU A 273 32.55 -4.97 16.63
N ALA A 274 31.42 -4.42 17.06
CA ALA A 274 31.36 -3.10 17.69
C ALA A 274 32.24 -2.99 18.95
N ASP A 275 32.44 -4.09 19.64
CA ASP A 275 33.33 -4.17 20.81
C ASP A 275 34.82 -4.39 20.45
N ALA A 276 35.09 -4.91 19.25
CA ALA A 276 36.42 -5.34 18.85
C ALA A 276 37.15 -4.33 17.95
N VAL A 277 36.41 -3.53 17.15
CA VAL A 277 36.99 -2.65 16.12
C VAL A 277 36.88 -1.18 16.50
N SER A 278 37.80 -0.35 15.97
CA SER A 278 37.78 1.11 16.12
C SER A 278 37.04 1.85 15.02
N VAL A 279 36.68 1.17 13.95
CA VAL A 279 35.87 1.74 12.86
C VAL A 279 34.40 1.83 13.27
N PRO A 280 33.61 2.79 12.73
CA PRO A 280 32.21 2.87 13.05
C PRO A 280 31.44 1.59 12.62
N VAL A 281 30.63 1.07 13.53
CA VAL A 281 29.72 -0.05 13.27
C VAL A 281 28.30 0.41 13.52
N HIS A 282 27.39 0.09 12.62
CA HIS A 282 26.03 0.57 12.67
C HIS A 282 25.00 -0.58 12.62
N LEU A 283 23.88 -0.39 13.29
CA LEU A 283 22.61 -1.01 12.93
C LEU A 283 21.94 -0.12 11.90
N VAL A 284 21.47 -0.71 10.81
CA VAL A 284 20.70 -0.03 9.76
C VAL A 284 19.31 -0.63 9.69
N GLU A 285 18.31 0.23 9.57
CA GLU A 285 16.92 -0.14 9.43
C GLU A 285 16.35 0.43 8.13
N VAL A 286 15.70 -0.44 7.33
CA VAL A 286 15.11 -0.04 6.04
C VAL A 286 13.68 -0.54 5.92
N HIS A 287 12.83 0.20 5.19
CA HIS A 287 11.55 -0.35 4.77
C HIS A 287 11.75 -1.49 3.75
N PRO A 288 10.94 -2.55 3.80
CA PRO A 288 10.98 -3.65 2.82
C PRO A 288 10.32 -3.25 1.49
N THR A 289 10.60 -2.05 1.00
CA THR A 289 10.18 -1.51 -0.29
C THR A 289 11.18 -1.88 -1.40
N HIS A 290 10.85 -1.59 -2.66
CA HIS A 290 11.77 -1.88 -3.77
C HIS A 290 13.10 -1.12 -3.63
N ASP A 291 13.02 0.15 -3.25
CA ASP A 291 14.16 1.04 -3.05
C ASP A 291 14.87 0.84 -1.71
N ARG A 292 14.28 0.03 -0.80
CA ARG A 292 14.81 -0.24 0.54
C ARG A 292 15.12 1.06 1.29
N LEU A 293 14.11 1.96 1.32
CA LEU A 293 14.23 3.26 1.96
C LEU A 293 14.77 3.12 3.39
N GLU A 294 15.93 3.73 3.63
CA GLU A 294 16.56 3.77 4.94
C GLU A 294 15.78 4.69 5.89
N VAL A 295 15.36 4.16 7.03
CA VAL A 295 14.52 4.86 8.00
C VAL A 295 15.18 5.02 9.37
N GLY A 296 16.25 4.28 9.62
CA GLY A 296 17.02 4.38 10.85
C GLY A 296 18.47 3.93 10.70
N MET A 297 19.36 4.59 11.42
CA MET A 297 20.74 4.17 11.58
C MET A 297 21.21 4.49 13.02
N VAL A 298 21.72 3.49 13.70
CA VAL A 298 22.21 3.60 15.09
C VAL A 298 23.66 3.16 15.16
N HIS A 299 24.52 3.98 15.77
CA HIS A 299 25.88 3.60 16.08
C HIS A 299 25.92 2.55 17.20
N LEU A 300 26.61 1.45 16.98
CA LEU A 300 26.76 0.37 17.95
C LEU A 300 27.98 0.57 18.88
N ASN A 301 29.01 1.29 18.46
CA ASN A 301 30.26 1.47 19.20
C ASN A 301 30.57 2.92 19.60
N THR A 302 29.57 3.74 19.95
CA THR A 302 29.74 5.18 20.29
C THR A 302 30.37 5.48 21.66
N HIS A 303 30.75 4.48 22.43
CA HIS A 303 31.23 4.66 23.80
C HIS A 303 32.74 4.43 24.03
N ARG A 304 33.58 4.61 22.99
CA ARG A 304 35.03 4.60 23.14
C ARG A 304 35.70 5.88 22.70
#